data_02310ee7113a4433fbc91d0046f11b54
#
_entry.id   02310ee7113a4433fbc91d0046f11b54
#
_cell.length_a   1.000
_cell.length_b   1.000
_cell.length_c   1.000
_cell.angle_alpha   90.00
_cell.angle_beta   90.00
_cell.angle_gamma   90.00
#
_symmetry.space_group_name_H-M   'P 1'
#
loop_
_entity.id
_entity.type
_entity.pdbx_description
1 polymer ?
#
loop_
_entity_poly.entity_id
_entity_poly.type
_entity_poly.pdbx_seq_one_letter_code
_entity_poly.pdbx_strand_id
1 'polypeptide(L)'
;YHHHGYVEFDCRERFFDEGVNRDAIVYLTLANKLIHDLRPDAITIAEDVSGMPGSCVKPEEGGMGFDYRLGMAIPDYWIKILKEKSDEEWNIWEIWTVMTNRLPSVKTVAYAESHDQALVGDKTIAFRLMDKEMYFAMNRASENLVVERGMALHKMIRLMTIATGGDAYLNFMGNEFGHPEWIDFPREGNNWSYAHAQRLWSLSTNGFLRYSQLGEFDRAMIRLVKRNRVLQNGYPWRWNTDYDNKSQTFSHKNLLFIFNWHPTASIADYITEVPRPGKYTLELTTDDIRFGG
;
A
#
# COMPACT_ATOMS: atom_id res chain seq x y z
N TYR A 1 -2.14 -3.62 22.42
CA TYR A 1 -1.57 -3.46 23.77
C TYR A 1 -2.30 -2.40 24.62
N HIS A 2 -2.74 -1.28 24.03
CA HIS A 2 -3.34 -0.16 24.76
C HIS A 2 -4.79 -0.38 25.20
N HIS A 3 -5.37 -1.53 24.94
CA HIS A 3 -6.73 -1.89 25.34
C HIS A 3 -6.82 -3.31 25.89
N HIS A 4 -7.82 -3.56 26.69
CA HIS A 4 -8.22 -4.93 27.06
C HIS A 4 -8.91 -5.58 25.86
N GLY A 5 -8.70 -6.87 25.63
CA GLY A 5 -9.28 -7.57 24.48
C GLY A 5 -10.81 -7.41 24.38
N TYR A 6 -11.34 -7.50 23.15
CA TYR A 6 -12.77 -7.38 22.85
C TYR A 6 -13.43 -6.02 23.13
N VAL A 7 -12.66 -4.94 23.15
CA VAL A 7 -13.17 -3.58 23.26
C VAL A 7 -13.40 -3.00 21.88
N GLU A 8 -14.58 -2.46 21.64
CA GLU A 8 -14.91 -1.68 20.45
C GLU A 8 -14.74 -0.20 20.75
N PHE A 9 -14.09 0.54 19.84
CA PHE A 9 -13.88 1.99 19.94
C PHE A 9 -14.84 2.70 18.98
N ASP A 10 -16.13 2.53 19.21
CA ASP A 10 -17.22 3.05 18.38
C ASP A 10 -17.56 4.52 18.66
N CYS A 11 -17.09 5.04 19.78
CA CYS A 11 -17.24 6.44 20.15
C CYS A 11 -16.00 6.98 20.89
N ARG A 12 -15.91 8.32 20.98
CA ARG A 12 -14.74 8.99 21.55
C ARG A 12 -14.48 8.62 23.02
N GLU A 13 -15.52 8.40 23.79
CA GLU A 13 -15.47 8.10 25.22
C GLU A 13 -14.75 6.78 25.49
N ARG A 14 -14.85 5.82 24.56
CA ARG A 14 -14.19 4.52 24.67
C ARG A 14 -12.68 4.59 24.71
N PHE A 15 -12.09 5.63 24.16
CA PHE A 15 -10.65 5.83 24.24
C PHE A 15 -10.16 6.29 25.62
N PHE A 16 -11.06 6.57 26.56
CA PHE A 16 -10.74 7.11 27.88
C PHE A 16 -11.39 6.33 29.04
N ASP A 17 -12.19 5.32 28.74
CA ASP A 17 -12.88 4.50 29.74
C ASP A 17 -12.01 3.33 30.26
N GLU A 18 -12.63 2.43 31.02
CA GLU A 18 -11.97 1.25 31.60
C GLU A 18 -11.55 0.19 30.57
N GLY A 19 -12.02 0.28 29.33
CA GLY A 19 -11.57 -0.58 28.24
C GLY A 19 -10.13 -0.33 27.81
N VAL A 20 -9.57 0.82 28.21
CA VAL A 20 -8.19 1.20 27.91
C VAL A 20 -7.24 0.67 28.98
N ASN A 21 -6.19 -0.04 28.55
CA ASN A 21 -5.13 -0.49 29.43
C ASN A 21 -4.13 0.64 29.67
N ARG A 22 -4.29 1.36 30.78
CA ARG A 22 -3.46 2.51 31.14
C ARG A 22 -2.00 2.13 31.39
N ASP A 23 -1.74 0.97 31.97
CA ASP A 23 -0.37 0.50 32.23
C ASP A 23 0.36 0.24 30.90
N ALA A 24 -0.34 -0.29 29.92
CA ALA A 24 0.21 -0.48 28.58
C ALA A 24 0.50 0.85 27.87
N ILE A 25 -0.37 1.86 28.03
CA ILE A 25 -0.10 3.21 27.50
C ILE A 25 1.16 3.80 28.16
N VAL A 26 1.27 3.72 29.48
CA VAL A 26 2.47 4.19 30.20
C VAL A 26 3.72 3.45 29.73
N TYR A 27 3.65 2.13 29.57
CA TYR A 27 4.75 1.33 29.06
C TYR A 27 5.19 1.78 27.66
N LEU A 28 4.24 1.92 26.72
CA LEU A 28 4.53 2.35 25.35
C LEU A 28 5.13 3.76 25.29
N THR A 29 4.60 4.67 26.11
CA THR A 29 5.13 6.05 26.21
C THR A 29 6.55 6.06 26.72
N LEU A 30 6.85 5.32 27.80
CA LEU A 30 8.18 5.23 28.35
C LEU A 30 9.16 4.52 27.41
N ALA A 31 8.71 3.48 26.71
CA ALA A 31 9.52 2.77 25.73
C ALA A 31 9.92 3.69 24.57
N ASN A 32 8.98 4.41 23.97
CA ASN A 32 9.25 5.37 22.90
C ASN A 32 10.19 6.49 23.38
N LYS A 33 9.91 7.05 24.56
CA LYS A 33 10.80 8.07 25.13
C LYS A 33 12.21 7.56 25.31
N LEU A 34 12.38 6.39 25.91
CA LEU A 34 13.72 5.80 26.13
C LEU A 34 14.45 5.52 24.81
N ILE A 35 13.74 4.99 23.80
CA ILE A 35 14.31 4.74 22.48
C ILE A 35 14.85 6.05 21.87
N HIS A 36 14.05 7.11 21.87
CA HIS A 36 14.44 8.39 21.28
C HIS A 36 15.51 9.13 22.11
N ASP A 37 15.53 8.97 23.43
CA ASP A 37 16.59 9.52 24.28
C ASP A 37 17.96 8.84 24.00
N LEU A 38 17.94 7.52 23.74
CA LEU A 38 19.17 6.76 23.44
C LEU A 38 19.55 6.85 21.95
N ARG A 39 18.57 6.91 21.06
CA ARG A 39 18.75 6.92 19.61
C ARG A 39 17.76 7.92 18.99
N PRO A 40 18.12 9.21 18.94
CA PRO A 40 17.22 10.25 18.42
C PRO A 40 16.82 10.08 16.94
N ASP A 41 17.59 9.27 16.20
CA ASP A 41 17.35 8.92 14.81
C ASP A 41 16.50 7.64 14.63
N ALA A 42 16.15 6.97 15.71
CA ALA A 42 15.26 5.79 15.65
C ALA A 42 13.86 6.17 15.20
N ILE A 43 13.20 5.24 14.53
CA ILE A 43 11.80 5.39 14.08
C ILE A 43 10.98 4.32 14.77
N THR A 44 9.91 4.73 15.44
CA THR A 44 8.94 3.83 16.05
C THR A 44 7.60 3.91 15.32
N ILE A 45 6.99 2.76 15.06
CA ILE A 45 5.77 2.66 14.25
C ILE A 45 4.70 1.92 15.04
N ALA A 46 3.55 2.55 15.24
CA ALA A 46 2.42 1.93 15.89
C ALA A 46 1.63 1.06 14.89
N GLU A 47 1.41 -0.19 15.26
CA GLU A 47 0.44 -1.07 14.63
C GLU A 47 -0.83 -1.04 15.48
N ASP A 48 -1.83 -0.31 15.01
CA ASP A 48 -3.07 -0.10 15.75
C ASP A 48 -4.23 0.20 14.80
N VAL A 49 -5.29 -0.57 14.88
CA VAL A 49 -6.52 -0.41 14.11
C VAL A 49 -7.54 0.49 14.81
N SER A 50 -7.44 0.63 16.12
CA SER A 50 -8.47 1.32 16.94
C SER A 50 -8.60 2.82 16.66
N GLY A 51 -7.56 3.45 16.14
CA GLY A 51 -7.53 4.90 15.97
C GLY A 51 -7.23 5.67 17.24
N MET A 52 -6.57 5.05 18.22
CA MET A 52 -6.24 5.65 19.52
C MET A 52 -5.64 7.05 19.38
N PRO A 53 -6.31 8.08 19.93
CA PRO A 53 -5.78 9.44 19.89
C PRO A 53 -4.43 9.55 20.61
N GLY A 54 -3.56 10.39 20.10
CA GLY A 54 -2.27 10.67 20.75
C GLY A 54 -1.19 9.61 20.52
N SER A 55 -1.44 8.55 19.74
CA SER A 55 -0.42 7.52 19.47
C SER A 55 0.87 8.12 18.87
N CYS A 56 0.74 9.06 17.93
CA CYS A 56 1.87 9.73 17.27
C CYS A 56 2.10 11.17 17.78
N VAL A 57 1.61 11.51 18.95
CA VAL A 57 1.88 12.78 19.63
C VAL A 57 3.02 12.59 20.59
N LYS A 58 3.86 13.61 20.75
CA LYS A 58 5.02 13.54 21.65
C LYS A 58 4.61 13.32 23.11
N PRO A 59 5.42 12.62 23.92
CA PRO A 59 5.13 12.41 25.33
C PRO A 59 4.95 13.72 26.13
N GLU A 60 5.71 14.76 25.80
CA GLU A 60 5.62 16.08 26.43
C GLU A 60 4.29 16.78 26.16
N GLU A 61 3.60 16.39 25.09
CA GLU A 61 2.27 16.87 24.68
C GLU A 61 1.14 15.92 25.10
N GLY A 62 1.47 14.89 25.89
CA GLY A 62 0.52 13.90 26.41
C GLY A 62 0.27 12.70 25.49
N GLY A 63 1.09 12.47 24.50
CA GLY A 63 0.97 11.35 23.58
C GLY A 63 1.87 10.16 23.93
N MET A 64 1.80 9.10 23.13
CA MET A 64 2.60 7.89 23.28
C MET A 64 3.97 7.95 22.58
N GLY A 65 4.21 8.93 21.72
CA GLY A 65 5.52 9.20 21.14
C GLY A 65 5.95 8.32 19.95
N PHE A 66 5.01 7.62 19.31
CA PHE A 66 5.34 6.95 18.04
C PHE A 66 5.56 7.97 16.93
N ASP A 67 6.47 7.67 16.00
CA ASP A 67 6.74 8.53 14.85
C ASP A 67 5.70 8.36 13.75
N TYR A 68 5.24 7.13 13.55
CA TYR A 68 4.29 6.74 12.49
C TYR A 68 3.27 5.74 13.02
N ARG A 69 2.20 5.60 12.26
CA ARG A 69 1.19 4.56 12.42
C ARG A 69 0.96 3.83 11.10
N LEU A 70 0.70 2.53 11.15
CA LEU A 70 0.31 1.76 9.96
C LEU A 70 -1.08 2.17 9.47
N GLY A 71 -1.20 2.38 8.16
CA GLY A 71 -2.46 2.70 7.49
C GLY A 71 -3.27 1.45 7.17
N MET A 72 -3.74 0.72 8.20
CA MET A 72 -4.31 -0.63 8.09
C MET A 72 -5.58 -0.72 7.24
N ALA A 73 -6.36 0.36 7.11
CA ALA A 73 -7.54 0.39 6.25
C ALA A 73 -7.21 0.25 4.75
N ILE A 74 -5.99 0.60 4.33
CA ILE A 74 -5.59 0.58 2.92
C ILE A 74 -5.47 -0.86 2.39
N PRO A 75 -4.67 -1.77 3.00
CA PRO A 75 -4.57 -3.14 2.52
C PRO A 75 -5.90 -3.90 2.64
N ASP A 76 -6.65 -3.69 3.72
CA ASP A 76 -7.95 -4.32 3.91
C ASP A 76 -8.93 -3.93 2.79
N TYR A 77 -8.91 -2.68 2.38
CA TYR A 77 -9.72 -2.21 1.26
C TYR A 77 -9.29 -2.85 -0.07
N TRP A 78 -7.99 -2.90 -0.36
CA TRP A 78 -7.50 -3.52 -1.59
C TRP A 78 -7.89 -4.99 -1.67
N ILE A 79 -7.68 -5.75 -0.61
CA ILE A 79 -8.07 -7.17 -0.57
C ILE A 79 -9.59 -7.33 -0.70
N LYS A 80 -10.36 -6.48 -0.03
CA LYS A 80 -11.81 -6.51 -0.11
C LYS A 80 -12.32 -6.34 -1.55
N ILE A 81 -11.89 -5.29 -2.23
CA ILE A 81 -12.38 -5.05 -3.60
C ILE A 81 -11.88 -6.09 -4.60
N LEU A 82 -10.66 -6.59 -4.43
CA LEU A 82 -10.11 -7.67 -5.27
C LEU A 82 -10.82 -9.01 -5.07
N LYS A 83 -11.41 -9.22 -3.90
CA LYS A 83 -12.13 -10.43 -3.55
C LYS A 83 -13.60 -10.39 -3.95
N GLU A 84 -14.22 -9.22 -3.80
CA GLU A 84 -15.67 -9.07 -3.88
C GLU A 84 -16.15 -8.46 -5.20
N LYS A 85 -15.27 -7.77 -5.94
CA LYS A 85 -15.65 -7.00 -7.13
C LYS A 85 -14.70 -7.25 -8.29
N SER A 86 -15.24 -7.32 -9.48
CA SER A 86 -14.43 -7.16 -10.68
C SER A 86 -14.00 -5.68 -10.84
N ASP A 87 -12.93 -5.41 -11.57
CA ASP A 87 -12.44 -4.04 -11.74
C ASP A 87 -13.41 -3.15 -12.56
N GLU A 88 -14.33 -3.75 -13.34
CA GLU A 88 -15.46 -3.04 -13.93
C GLU A 88 -16.38 -2.40 -12.88
N GLU A 89 -16.46 -2.98 -11.67
CA GLU A 89 -17.32 -2.53 -10.58
C GLU A 89 -16.63 -1.57 -9.61
N TRP A 90 -15.31 -1.36 -9.77
CA TRP A 90 -14.57 -0.50 -8.86
C TRP A 90 -15.04 0.94 -8.90
N ASN A 91 -15.24 1.51 -7.71
CA ASN A 91 -15.60 2.91 -7.53
C ASN A 91 -14.33 3.73 -7.27
N ILE A 92 -13.96 4.56 -8.23
CA ILE A 92 -12.73 5.37 -8.16
C ILE A 92 -12.77 6.45 -7.07
N TRP A 93 -13.96 6.91 -6.69
CA TRP A 93 -14.13 7.81 -5.56
C TRP A 93 -13.85 7.12 -4.23
N GLU A 94 -14.36 5.91 -4.08
CA GLU A 94 -14.12 5.08 -2.90
C GLU A 94 -12.63 4.77 -2.74
N ILE A 95 -11.94 4.41 -3.84
CA ILE A 95 -10.48 4.24 -3.86
C ILE A 95 -9.79 5.50 -3.35
N TRP A 96 -10.12 6.67 -3.90
CA TRP A 96 -9.54 7.94 -3.46
C TRP A 96 -9.76 8.19 -1.98
N THR A 97 -11.00 8.03 -1.53
CA THR A 97 -11.40 8.33 -0.15
C THR A 97 -10.65 7.46 0.84
N VAL A 98 -10.56 6.15 0.59
CA VAL A 98 -9.83 5.25 1.49
C VAL A 98 -8.33 5.55 1.49
N MET A 99 -7.74 5.77 0.31
CA MET A 99 -6.31 6.07 0.19
C MET A 99 -5.92 7.38 0.88
N THR A 100 -6.82 8.36 0.91
CA THR A 100 -6.51 9.69 1.47
C THR A 100 -7.11 9.94 2.86
N ASN A 101 -7.86 8.99 3.41
CA ASN A 101 -8.44 9.10 4.75
C ASN A 101 -7.38 8.88 5.82
N ARG A 102 -6.74 9.96 6.23
CA ARG A 102 -5.69 9.96 7.26
C ARG A 102 -6.10 10.81 8.45
N LEU A 103 -5.73 10.38 9.64
CA LEU A 103 -5.90 11.19 10.85
C LEU A 103 -5.03 12.45 10.76
N PRO A 104 -5.57 13.66 11.05
CA PRO A 104 -4.78 14.87 11.13
C PRO A 104 -3.62 14.71 12.12
N SER A 105 -2.46 15.25 11.77
CA SER A 105 -1.25 15.23 12.61
C SER A 105 -0.65 13.85 12.89
N VAL A 106 -1.16 12.79 12.26
CA VAL A 106 -0.60 11.43 12.36
C VAL A 106 0.10 11.07 11.07
N LYS A 107 1.40 10.82 11.15
CA LYS A 107 2.17 10.29 10.01
C LYS A 107 1.81 8.84 9.79
N THR A 108 1.44 8.51 8.56
CA THR A 108 0.95 7.19 8.19
C THR A 108 1.93 6.46 7.29
N VAL A 109 2.15 5.18 7.59
CA VAL A 109 2.84 4.24 6.68
C VAL A 109 1.80 3.59 5.81
N ALA A 110 1.80 3.91 4.51
CA ALA A 110 0.92 3.29 3.54
C ALA A 110 1.48 1.95 3.06
N TYR A 111 0.63 1.00 2.76
CA TYR A 111 0.99 -0.28 2.14
C TYR A 111 -0.20 -0.92 1.45
N ALA A 112 0.06 -1.67 0.38
CA ALA A 112 -0.99 -2.35 -0.36
C ALA A 112 -1.35 -3.70 0.26
N GLU A 113 -0.36 -4.38 0.82
CA GLU A 113 -0.49 -5.64 1.56
C GLU A 113 0.69 -5.84 2.51
N SER A 114 0.48 -6.63 3.56
CA SER A 114 1.52 -7.11 4.47
C SER A 114 1.40 -8.64 4.62
N HIS A 115 2.11 -9.21 5.61
CA HIS A 115 1.96 -10.61 5.95
C HIS A 115 0.54 -10.96 6.41
N ASP A 116 -0.19 -10.03 7.00
CA ASP A 116 -1.56 -10.28 7.48
C ASP A 116 -2.49 -10.65 6.34
N GLN A 117 -2.48 -9.88 5.26
CA GLN A 117 -3.29 -10.17 4.08
C GLN A 117 -2.73 -11.34 3.28
N ALA A 118 -1.41 -11.36 3.08
CA ALA A 118 -0.77 -12.31 2.18
C ALA A 118 -0.61 -13.72 2.75
N LEU A 119 -0.49 -13.86 4.08
CA LEU A 119 -0.19 -15.14 4.74
C LEU A 119 -1.31 -15.61 5.66
N VAL A 120 -1.88 -14.71 6.45
CA VAL A 120 -2.80 -15.08 7.53
C VAL A 120 -4.24 -15.01 7.05
N GLY A 121 -4.61 -13.94 6.38
CA GLY A 121 -6.00 -13.65 6.04
C GLY A 121 -6.44 -14.10 4.66
N ASP A 122 -5.55 -14.10 3.68
CA ASP A 122 -5.94 -14.30 2.29
C ASP A 122 -4.75 -14.73 1.40
N LYS A 123 -4.73 -14.25 0.15
CA LYS A 123 -3.70 -14.44 -0.87
C LYS A 123 -3.00 -13.11 -1.14
N THR A 124 -1.82 -13.14 -1.74
CA THR A 124 -1.17 -11.92 -2.23
C THR A 124 -2.05 -11.19 -3.26
N ILE A 125 -1.88 -9.88 -3.37
CA ILE A 125 -2.55 -9.08 -4.43
C ILE A 125 -2.26 -9.65 -5.81
N ALA A 126 -1.01 -10.01 -6.09
CA ALA A 126 -0.64 -10.60 -7.36
C ALA A 126 -1.40 -11.91 -7.63
N PHE A 127 -1.53 -12.76 -6.62
CA PHE A 127 -2.25 -14.01 -6.77
C PHE A 127 -3.78 -13.80 -6.87
N ARG A 128 -4.32 -12.78 -6.20
CA ARG A 128 -5.74 -12.39 -6.39
C ARG A 128 -6.04 -11.93 -7.80
N LEU A 129 -5.11 -11.20 -8.41
CA LEU A 129 -5.28 -10.65 -9.77
C LEU A 129 -5.09 -11.69 -10.88
N MET A 130 -4.20 -12.65 -10.70
CA MET A 130 -3.74 -13.55 -11.78
C MET A 130 -3.99 -15.04 -11.51
N ASP A 131 -4.22 -15.42 -10.26
CA ASP A 131 -4.48 -16.78 -9.79
C ASP A 131 -3.51 -17.80 -10.41
N LYS A 132 -4.02 -18.97 -10.79
CA LYS A 132 -3.25 -20.07 -11.37
C LYS A 132 -2.48 -19.71 -12.64
N GLU A 133 -2.89 -18.67 -13.36
CA GLU A 133 -2.21 -18.23 -14.57
C GLU A 133 -0.75 -17.78 -14.31
N MET A 134 -0.45 -17.39 -13.05
CA MET A 134 0.92 -17.08 -12.64
C MET A 134 1.88 -18.28 -12.78
N TYR A 135 1.39 -19.50 -12.72
CA TYR A 135 2.23 -20.71 -12.88
C TYR A 135 2.50 -21.07 -14.34
N PHE A 136 1.65 -20.64 -15.26
CA PHE A 136 1.71 -21.08 -16.64
C PHE A 136 2.07 -19.98 -17.63
N ALA A 137 1.69 -18.73 -17.36
CA ALA A 137 1.73 -17.64 -18.32
C ALA A 137 2.63 -16.46 -17.93
N MET A 138 3.47 -16.59 -16.91
CA MET A 138 4.41 -15.53 -16.50
C MET A 138 5.69 -15.47 -17.34
N ASN A 139 5.85 -16.25 -18.39
CA ASN A 139 6.93 -16.04 -19.35
C ASN A 139 6.60 -14.85 -20.27
N ARG A 140 7.63 -14.13 -20.72
CA ARG A 140 7.46 -12.91 -21.53
C ARG A 140 6.91 -13.17 -22.94
N ALA A 141 7.02 -14.39 -23.46
CA ALA A 141 6.52 -14.77 -24.77
C ALA A 141 5.06 -15.24 -24.73
N SER A 142 4.49 -15.40 -23.52
CA SER A 142 3.10 -15.81 -23.36
C SER A 142 2.16 -14.63 -23.55
N GLU A 143 1.15 -14.78 -24.40
CA GLU A 143 0.02 -13.86 -24.51
C GLU A 143 -1.10 -14.38 -23.62
N ASN A 144 -1.35 -13.68 -22.52
CA ASN A 144 -2.39 -14.06 -21.55
C ASN A 144 -3.00 -12.80 -20.94
N LEU A 145 -4.23 -12.51 -21.32
CA LEU A 145 -4.95 -11.30 -20.90
C LEU A 145 -5.09 -11.20 -19.36
N VAL A 146 -5.26 -12.33 -18.66
CA VAL A 146 -5.36 -12.33 -17.19
C VAL A 146 -4.07 -11.85 -16.57
N VAL A 147 -2.93 -12.33 -17.04
CA VAL A 147 -1.61 -11.91 -16.54
C VAL A 147 -1.33 -10.46 -16.90
N GLU A 148 -1.60 -10.03 -18.11
CA GLU A 148 -1.35 -8.65 -18.58
C GLU A 148 -2.19 -7.65 -17.78
N ARG A 149 -3.49 -7.91 -17.65
CA ARG A 149 -4.41 -7.09 -16.85
C ARG A 149 -4.01 -7.11 -15.36
N GLY A 150 -3.69 -8.29 -14.82
CA GLY A 150 -3.25 -8.44 -13.44
C GLY A 150 -1.98 -7.65 -13.14
N MET A 151 -0.99 -7.68 -14.03
CA MET A 151 0.23 -6.88 -13.91
C MET A 151 -0.05 -5.38 -13.98
N ALA A 152 -0.94 -4.94 -14.87
CA ALA A 152 -1.32 -3.54 -14.98
C ALA A 152 -1.95 -3.04 -13.67
N LEU A 153 -2.94 -3.77 -13.15
CA LEU A 153 -3.61 -3.43 -11.90
C LEU A 153 -2.67 -3.49 -10.69
N HIS A 154 -1.79 -4.49 -10.63
CA HIS A 154 -0.79 -4.60 -9.57
C HIS A 154 0.12 -3.35 -9.51
N LYS A 155 0.61 -2.89 -10.67
CA LYS A 155 1.40 -1.66 -10.78
C LYS A 155 0.61 -0.43 -10.34
N MET A 156 -0.64 -0.30 -10.79
CA MET A 156 -1.51 0.84 -10.46
C MET A 156 -1.87 0.88 -8.97
N ILE A 157 -2.24 -0.24 -8.37
CA ILE A 157 -2.54 -0.36 -6.93
C ILE A 157 -1.35 0.13 -6.11
N ARG A 158 -0.15 -0.33 -6.40
CA ARG A 158 1.06 0.04 -5.68
C ARG A 158 1.40 1.53 -5.86
N LEU A 159 1.32 2.04 -7.09
CA LEU A 159 1.57 3.45 -7.38
C LEU A 159 0.54 4.36 -6.68
N MET A 160 -0.74 3.99 -6.72
CA MET A 160 -1.79 4.74 -6.02
C MET A 160 -1.53 4.77 -4.52
N THR A 161 -1.22 3.63 -3.94
CA THR A 161 -0.97 3.50 -2.50
C THR A 161 0.21 4.38 -2.05
N ILE A 162 1.36 4.30 -2.72
CA ILE A 162 2.54 5.08 -2.34
C ILE A 162 2.36 6.58 -2.61
N ALA A 163 1.61 6.94 -3.66
CA ALA A 163 1.41 8.34 -4.03
C ALA A 163 0.42 9.08 -3.14
N THR A 164 -0.50 8.38 -2.46
CA THR A 164 -1.61 9.01 -1.75
C THR A 164 -1.74 8.60 -0.29
N GLY A 165 -1.34 7.38 0.06
CA GLY A 165 -1.75 6.73 1.31
C GLY A 165 -0.99 7.17 2.58
N GLY A 166 0.15 7.85 2.47
CA GLY A 166 0.92 8.15 3.68
C GLY A 166 2.18 8.99 3.50
N ASP A 167 2.92 9.07 4.59
CA ASP A 167 4.19 9.78 4.72
C ASP A 167 5.38 8.81 4.67
N ALA A 168 5.09 7.51 4.67
CA ALA A 168 6.03 6.42 4.47
C ALA A 168 5.34 5.29 3.71
N TYR A 169 6.12 4.34 3.21
CA TYR A 169 5.62 3.20 2.44
C TYR A 169 6.28 1.91 2.91
N LEU A 170 5.45 0.91 3.21
CA LEU A 170 5.89 -0.44 3.52
C LEU A 170 5.70 -1.34 2.31
N ASN A 171 6.72 -2.09 1.98
CA ASN A 171 6.66 -3.16 1.00
C ASN A 171 6.89 -4.50 1.70
N PHE A 172 5.90 -5.39 1.64
CA PHE A 172 6.10 -6.75 2.11
C PHE A 172 6.98 -7.52 1.11
N MET A 173 8.00 -8.19 1.59
CA MET A 173 9.01 -8.85 0.77
C MET A 173 8.39 -9.78 -0.29
N GLY A 174 8.77 -9.58 -1.55
CA GLY A 174 8.24 -10.32 -2.69
C GLY A 174 7.12 -9.61 -3.45
N ASN A 175 6.41 -8.65 -2.83
CA ASN A 175 5.36 -7.90 -3.51
C ASN A 175 5.90 -7.03 -4.64
N GLU A 176 7.12 -6.54 -4.50
CA GLU A 176 7.79 -5.71 -5.50
C GLU A 176 7.91 -6.38 -6.87
N PHE A 177 7.94 -7.71 -6.90
CA PHE A 177 7.97 -8.47 -8.14
C PHE A 177 6.77 -9.41 -8.33
N GLY A 178 5.75 -9.33 -7.45
CA GLY A 178 4.54 -10.14 -7.56
C GLY A 178 4.78 -11.62 -7.29
N HIS A 179 5.50 -11.96 -6.22
CA HIS A 179 5.79 -13.35 -5.85
C HIS A 179 4.52 -14.20 -5.78
N PRO A 180 4.43 -15.34 -6.49
CA PRO A 180 3.19 -16.10 -6.63
C PRO A 180 2.93 -17.06 -5.49
N GLU A 181 4.00 -17.48 -4.80
CA GLU A 181 3.91 -18.58 -3.85
C GLU A 181 3.28 -18.15 -2.53
N TRP A 182 2.45 -19.02 -2.01
CA TRP A 182 2.04 -18.97 -0.63
C TRP A 182 3.27 -19.12 0.29
N ILE A 183 3.38 -18.23 1.26
CA ILE A 183 4.32 -18.43 2.36
C ILE A 183 3.55 -19.00 3.53
N ASP A 184 3.95 -20.18 4.01
CA ASP A 184 3.39 -20.82 5.19
C ASP A 184 4.44 -20.87 6.30
N PHE A 185 4.00 -20.58 7.53
CA PHE A 185 4.87 -20.70 8.70
C PHE A 185 5.14 -22.17 9.03
N PRO A 186 6.35 -22.49 9.57
CA PRO A 186 6.55 -23.80 10.17
C PRO A 186 5.53 -24.04 11.29
N ARG A 187 4.74 -25.09 11.15
CA ARG A 187 3.67 -25.48 12.08
C ARG A 187 3.44 -26.98 12.05
N GLU A 188 2.71 -27.51 13.00
CA GLU A 188 2.43 -28.95 13.10
C GLU A 188 1.85 -29.53 11.81
N GLY A 189 0.89 -28.82 11.19
CA GLY A 189 0.22 -29.27 9.95
C GLY A 189 1.12 -29.39 8.72
N ASN A 190 2.35 -28.83 8.73
CA ASN A 190 3.34 -28.97 7.68
C ASN A 190 4.66 -29.59 8.19
N ASN A 191 4.61 -30.35 9.29
CA ASN A 191 5.76 -31.00 9.96
C ASN A 191 6.89 -30.00 10.29
N TRP A 192 6.55 -28.78 10.68
CA TRP A 192 7.50 -27.69 11.00
C TRP A 192 8.45 -27.36 9.84
N SER A 193 8.00 -27.57 8.61
CA SER A 193 8.81 -27.36 7.41
C SER A 193 9.02 -25.88 7.12
N TYR A 194 10.26 -25.52 6.78
CA TYR A 194 10.65 -24.21 6.27
C TYR A 194 10.53 -24.09 4.74
N ALA A 195 10.12 -25.15 4.05
CA ALA A 195 10.11 -25.19 2.58
C ALA A 195 9.22 -24.09 1.98
N HIS A 196 8.10 -23.76 2.64
CA HIS A 196 7.17 -22.72 2.23
C HIS A 196 7.36 -21.39 2.95
N ALA A 197 8.38 -21.26 3.82
CA ALA A 197 8.70 -20.03 4.54
C ALA A 197 9.73 -19.16 3.80
N GLN A 198 9.86 -19.33 2.50
CA GLN A 198 10.91 -18.68 1.71
C GLN A 198 10.31 -17.99 0.46
N ARG A 199 10.92 -16.86 0.07
CA ARG A 199 10.67 -16.24 -1.22
C ARG A 199 11.59 -16.82 -2.30
N LEU A 200 11.04 -17.07 -3.48
CA LEU A 200 11.80 -17.52 -4.65
C LEU A 200 12.42 -16.30 -5.35
N TRP A 201 13.47 -15.75 -4.77
CA TRP A 201 14.14 -14.54 -5.30
C TRP A 201 14.65 -14.69 -6.72
N SER A 202 14.94 -15.92 -7.16
CA SER A 202 15.33 -16.22 -8.55
C SER A 202 14.29 -15.80 -9.58
N LEU A 203 13.02 -15.73 -9.23
CA LEU A 203 11.96 -15.24 -10.12
C LEU A 203 12.18 -13.76 -10.48
N SER A 204 12.61 -12.94 -9.52
CA SER A 204 12.81 -11.50 -9.72
C SER A 204 13.96 -11.17 -10.66
N THR A 205 14.94 -12.08 -10.80
CA THR A 205 16.13 -11.90 -11.65
C THR A 205 16.08 -12.67 -12.96
N ASN A 206 15.07 -13.53 -13.13
CA ASN A 206 14.91 -14.29 -14.37
C ASN A 206 14.38 -13.40 -15.50
N GLY A 207 15.23 -13.08 -16.47
CA GLY A 207 14.90 -12.23 -17.60
C GLY A 207 13.85 -12.78 -18.58
N PHE A 208 13.54 -14.08 -18.52
CA PHE A 208 12.49 -14.70 -19.33
C PHE A 208 11.11 -14.59 -18.71
N LEU A 209 11.02 -14.19 -17.42
CA LEU A 209 9.77 -14.11 -16.69
C LEU A 209 9.34 -12.66 -16.47
N ARG A 210 8.04 -12.45 -16.41
CA ARG A 210 7.40 -11.14 -16.20
C ARG A 210 7.59 -10.59 -14.77
N TYR A 211 7.97 -11.42 -13.80
CA TYR A 211 8.29 -10.99 -12.43
C TYR A 211 9.37 -9.92 -12.39
N SER A 212 10.40 -10.05 -13.25
CA SER A 212 11.46 -9.05 -13.36
C SER A 212 10.94 -7.70 -13.86
N GLN A 213 9.90 -7.68 -14.71
CA GLN A 213 9.27 -6.45 -15.20
C GLN A 213 8.49 -5.73 -14.09
N LEU A 214 7.79 -6.46 -13.23
CA LEU A 214 7.16 -5.89 -12.03
C LEU A 214 8.21 -5.31 -11.07
N GLY A 215 9.30 -6.01 -10.83
CA GLY A 215 10.41 -5.52 -10.01
C GLY A 215 11.08 -4.27 -10.58
N GLU A 216 11.23 -4.16 -11.92
CA GLU A 216 11.73 -2.94 -12.56
C GLU A 216 10.77 -1.77 -12.40
N PHE A 217 9.45 -2.01 -12.52
CA PHE A 217 8.45 -0.97 -12.24
C PHE A 217 8.54 -0.48 -10.80
N ASP A 218 8.60 -1.39 -9.83
CA ASP A 218 8.72 -1.04 -8.42
C ASP A 218 9.96 -0.18 -8.15
N ARG A 219 11.09 -0.57 -8.70
CA ARG A 219 12.34 0.18 -8.60
C ARG A 219 12.22 1.59 -9.19
N ALA A 220 11.56 1.72 -10.36
CA ALA A 220 11.33 3.00 -11.02
C ALA A 220 10.37 3.88 -10.19
N MET A 221 9.29 3.30 -9.68
CA MET A 221 8.31 3.95 -8.81
C MET A 221 8.97 4.50 -7.53
N ILE A 222 9.73 3.70 -6.82
CA ILE A 222 10.42 4.11 -5.59
C ILE A 222 11.43 5.22 -5.88
N ARG A 223 12.19 5.12 -6.96
CA ARG A 223 13.14 6.19 -7.37
C ARG A 223 12.43 7.50 -7.69
N LEU A 224 11.30 7.44 -8.40
CA LEU A 224 10.49 8.62 -8.73
C LEU A 224 9.98 9.31 -7.46
N VAL A 225 9.37 8.54 -6.57
CA VAL A 225 8.81 9.02 -5.31
C VAL A 225 9.89 9.63 -4.42
N LYS A 226 11.05 8.95 -4.30
CA LYS A 226 12.19 9.42 -3.51
C LYS A 226 12.77 10.72 -4.08
N ARG A 227 13.02 10.79 -5.39
CA ARG A 227 13.58 11.97 -6.07
C ARG A 227 12.69 13.20 -5.90
N ASN A 228 11.38 13.01 -5.97
CA ASN A 228 10.40 14.09 -5.86
C ASN A 228 9.91 14.32 -4.42
N ARG A 229 10.44 13.59 -3.43
CA ARG A 229 10.09 13.74 -2.01
C ARG A 229 8.58 13.63 -1.74
N VAL A 230 7.90 12.72 -2.46
CA VAL A 230 6.43 12.59 -2.39
C VAL A 230 5.97 12.26 -0.97
N LEU A 231 6.72 11.41 -0.24
CA LEU A 231 6.40 11.00 1.12
C LEU A 231 6.81 12.04 2.20
N GLN A 232 7.36 13.19 1.81
CA GLN A 232 7.80 14.21 2.78
C GLN A 232 6.78 15.34 2.90
N ASN A 233 6.00 15.34 3.96
CA ASN A 233 5.05 16.40 4.32
C ASN A 233 4.20 16.92 3.15
N GLY A 234 3.00 16.51 3.07
CA GLY A 234 2.06 16.97 2.05
C GLY A 234 0.91 16.01 1.86
N TYR A 235 -0.10 16.52 1.18
CA TYR A 235 -1.28 15.74 0.80
C TYR A 235 -1.44 15.82 -0.71
N PRO A 236 -1.89 14.74 -1.35
CA PRO A 236 -2.26 14.79 -2.75
C PRO A 236 -3.46 15.71 -2.94
N TRP A 237 -3.46 16.44 -4.05
CA TRP A 237 -4.56 17.31 -4.43
C TRP A 237 -5.23 16.77 -5.68
N ARG A 238 -6.52 16.44 -5.56
CA ARG A 238 -7.32 15.90 -6.64
C ARG A 238 -7.78 17.01 -7.58
N TRP A 239 -7.56 16.82 -8.86
CA TRP A 239 -7.98 17.73 -9.92
C TRP A 239 -9.23 17.26 -10.60
N ASN A 240 -9.28 15.99 -11.01
CA ASN A 240 -10.41 15.43 -11.71
C ASN A 240 -10.73 14.00 -11.26
N THR A 241 -12.01 13.65 -11.30
CA THR A 241 -12.50 12.29 -11.18
C THR A 241 -13.64 12.15 -12.20
N ASP A 242 -13.37 11.39 -13.24
CA ASP A 242 -14.34 11.07 -14.30
C ASP A 242 -14.89 9.67 -14.02
N TYR A 243 -16.12 9.63 -13.56
CA TYR A 243 -16.76 8.37 -13.16
C TYR A 243 -17.11 7.49 -14.35
N ASP A 244 -17.51 8.08 -15.46
CA ASP A 244 -17.94 7.36 -16.66
C ASP A 244 -16.75 6.68 -17.33
N ASN A 245 -15.64 7.39 -17.43
CA ASN A 245 -14.40 6.88 -18.00
C ASN A 245 -13.47 6.24 -16.96
N LYS A 246 -13.88 6.19 -15.70
CA LYS A 246 -13.06 5.65 -14.58
C LYS A 246 -11.65 6.22 -14.56
N SER A 247 -11.50 7.50 -14.85
CA SER A 247 -10.19 8.16 -14.82
C SER A 247 -10.07 9.13 -13.66
N GLN A 248 -8.86 9.27 -13.15
CA GLN A 248 -8.57 10.12 -12.00
C GLN A 248 -7.25 10.86 -12.19
N THR A 249 -7.27 12.16 -11.89
CA THR A 249 -6.09 13.00 -11.93
C THR A 249 -5.89 13.70 -10.60
N PHE A 250 -4.69 13.64 -10.07
CA PHE A 250 -4.27 14.35 -8.87
C PHE A 250 -2.80 14.77 -8.96
N SER A 251 -2.41 15.76 -8.17
CA SER A 251 -1.02 16.14 -8.01
C SER A 251 -0.53 15.82 -6.60
N HIS A 252 0.73 15.47 -6.49
CA HIS A 252 1.44 15.39 -5.22
C HIS A 252 2.88 15.91 -5.43
N LYS A 253 3.25 16.97 -4.71
CA LYS A 253 4.49 17.70 -4.95
C LYS A 253 4.55 18.22 -6.40
N ASN A 254 5.64 17.90 -7.11
CA ASN A 254 5.87 18.31 -8.49
C ASN A 254 5.37 17.30 -9.53
N LEU A 255 4.67 16.25 -9.07
CA LEU A 255 4.16 15.21 -9.94
C LEU A 255 2.66 15.38 -10.16
N LEU A 256 2.24 15.16 -11.39
CA LEU A 256 0.85 14.95 -11.78
C LEU A 256 0.67 13.46 -12.06
N PHE A 257 -0.29 12.87 -11.39
CA PHE A 257 -0.65 11.46 -11.54
C PHE A 257 -1.95 11.36 -12.31
N ILE A 258 -1.96 10.50 -13.33
CA ILE A 258 -3.15 10.22 -14.14
C ILE A 258 -3.37 8.71 -14.13
N PHE A 259 -4.52 8.28 -13.66
CA PHE A 259 -4.93 6.88 -13.62
C PHE A 259 -6.11 6.65 -14.53
N ASN A 260 -6.01 5.65 -15.39
CA ASN A 260 -7.12 5.08 -16.12
C ASN A 260 -7.46 3.73 -15.50
N TRP A 261 -8.54 3.68 -14.74
CA TRP A 261 -9.06 2.47 -14.10
C TRP A 261 -10.09 1.76 -14.98
N HIS A 262 -10.34 2.28 -16.19
CA HIS A 262 -11.29 1.65 -17.10
C HIS A 262 -10.72 0.32 -17.62
N PRO A 263 -11.46 -0.79 -17.49
CA PRO A 263 -10.93 -2.11 -17.79
C PRO A 263 -10.58 -2.34 -19.26
N THR A 264 -11.23 -1.62 -20.19
CA THR A 264 -11.11 -1.87 -21.63
C THR A 264 -10.97 -0.62 -22.49
N ALA A 265 -11.25 0.59 -21.97
CA ALA A 265 -11.22 1.80 -22.77
C ALA A 265 -9.93 2.60 -22.58
N SER A 266 -9.35 3.01 -23.71
CA SER A 266 -8.34 4.07 -23.78
C SER A 266 -9.03 5.37 -24.21
N ILE A 267 -8.72 6.47 -23.53
CA ILE A 267 -9.36 7.77 -23.79
C ILE A 267 -8.40 8.61 -24.63
N ALA A 268 -8.70 8.74 -25.92
CA ALA A 268 -7.94 9.59 -26.81
C ALA A 268 -8.15 11.08 -26.43
N ASP A 269 -7.10 11.88 -26.60
CA ASP A 269 -7.13 13.33 -26.33
C ASP A 269 -7.70 13.70 -24.95
N TYR A 270 -7.35 12.89 -23.94
CA TYR A 270 -7.83 13.10 -22.58
C TYR A 270 -7.48 14.48 -22.03
N ILE A 271 -8.51 15.24 -21.66
CA ILE A 271 -8.38 16.59 -21.11
C ILE A 271 -8.53 16.54 -19.60
N THR A 272 -7.60 17.13 -18.88
CA THR A 272 -7.65 17.22 -17.41
C THR A 272 -7.12 18.55 -16.90
N GLU A 273 -7.57 18.94 -15.72
CA GLU A 273 -7.01 20.06 -15.00
C GLU A 273 -5.59 19.77 -14.52
N VAL A 274 -4.77 20.79 -14.47
CA VAL A 274 -3.38 20.70 -14.04
C VAL A 274 -3.04 21.80 -13.03
N PRO A 275 -2.10 21.59 -12.10
CA PRO A 275 -1.77 22.54 -11.05
C PRO A 275 -1.19 23.87 -11.56
N ARG A 276 -0.53 23.87 -12.71
CA ARG A 276 0.13 25.05 -13.30
C ARG A 276 0.16 24.94 -14.82
N PRO A 277 0.01 26.05 -15.55
CA PRO A 277 0.28 26.05 -16.98
C PRO A 277 1.74 25.74 -17.26
N GLY A 278 2.02 25.03 -18.35
CA GLY A 278 3.40 24.73 -18.72
C GLY A 278 3.56 23.42 -19.47
N LYS A 279 4.81 22.99 -19.62
CA LYS A 279 5.15 21.70 -20.20
C LYS A 279 5.26 20.65 -19.12
N TYR A 280 4.67 19.50 -19.37
CA TYR A 280 4.77 18.32 -18.53
C TYR A 280 5.57 17.25 -19.25
N THR A 281 6.45 16.57 -18.53
CA THR A 281 7.28 15.48 -19.05
C THR A 281 6.77 14.16 -18.46
N LEU A 282 6.60 13.15 -19.31
CA LEU A 282 6.29 11.80 -18.86
C LEU A 282 7.50 11.21 -18.11
N GLU A 283 7.33 10.94 -16.83
CA GLU A 283 8.40 10.42 -15.96
C GLU A 283 8.26 8.90 -15.73
N LEU A 284 7.03 8.40 -15.69
CA LEU A 284 6.73 7.00 -15.47
C LEU A 284 5.38 6.67 -16.13
N THR A 285 5.32 5.57 -16.85
CA THR A 285 4.07 4.95 -17.30
C THR A 285 4.09 3.45 -17.03
N THR A 286 2.94 2.91 -16.66
CA THR A 286 2.76 1.46 -16.49
C THR A 286 2.87 0.71 -17.79
N ASP A 287 2.68 1.39 -18.93
CA ASP A 287 2.64 0.83 -20.29
C ASP A 287 4.02 0.82 -20.97
N ASP A 288 5.08 1.15 -20.23
CA ASP A 288 6.44 1.02 -20.76
C ASP A 288 6.78 -0.48 -20.93
N ILE A 289 7.34 -0.83 -22.08
CA ILE A 289 7.73 -2.21 -22.40
C ILE A 289 8.68 -2.82 -21.36
N ARG A 290 9.50 -1.98 -20.70
CA ARG A 290 10.37 -2.42 -19.60
C ARG A 290 9.59 -2.99 -18.43
N PHE A 291 8.35 -2.60 -18.26
CA PHE A 291 7.46 -2.99 -17.18
C PHE A 291 6.36 -3.96 -17.63
N GLY A 292 6.46 -4.48 -18.86
CA GLY A 292 5.47 -5.39 -19.43
C GLY A 292 4.17 -4.70 -19.79
N GLY A 293 4.27 -3.49 -20.29
CA GLY A 293 3.17 -2.73 -20.87
C GLY A 293 3.18 -2.79 -22.38
#